data_567ddd128ce31f1f51d677be4d2ad68c
#
_entry.id   567ddd128ce31f1f51d677be4d2ad68c
#
_cell.length_a   1.000
_cell.length_b   1.000
_cell.length_c   1.000
_cell.angle_alpha   90.00
_cell.angle_beta   90.00
_cell.angle_gamma   90.00
#
_symmetry.space_group_name_H-M   'P 1'
#
loop_
_entity.id
_entity.type
_entity.pdbx_description
1 polymer ?
#
loop_
_entity_poly.entity_id
_entity_poly.type
_entity_poly.pdbx_seq_one_letter_code
_entity_poly.pdbx_strand_id
1 'polypeptide(L)'
;MDQKIYMFARFRAKPEKREVLFSRLQEMVLLTNKETGCVFYHLHVDSQNRDIFYFMECWQNQEALDFHMQTPYIQAILRDESDLTIGGIDISFMDRVEI
;
A
#
# COMPACT_ATOMS: atom_id res chain seq x y z
N MET A 1 15.89 -12.74 15.86
CA MET A 1 14.71 -12.96 15.00
C MET A 1 14.26 -11.63 14.43
N ASP A 2 13.99 -11.58 13.15
CA ASP A 2 13.51 -10.38 12.48
C ASP A 2 12.04 -10.16 12.83
N GLN A 3 11.74 -8.99 13.42
CA GLN A 3 10.36 -8.61 13.75
C GLN A 3 9.70 -7.81 12.64
N LYS A 4 10.42 -7.58 11.55
CA LYS A 4 9.89 -6.79 10.44
C LYS A 4 8.71 -7.50 9.77
N ILE A 5 7.79 -6.69 9.30
CA ILE A 5 6.61 -7.17 8.60
C ILE A 5 6.75 -6.75 7.14
N TYR A 6 6.71 -7.72 6.25
CA TYR A 6 6.76 -7.51 4.82
C TYR A 6 5.37 -7.73 4.26
N MET A 7 4.88 -6.80 3.47
CA MET A 7 3.56 -6.93 2.89
C MET A 7 3.51 -6.34 1.50
N PHE A 8 2.48 -6.74 0.81
CA PHE A 8 2.23 -6.41 -0.57
C PHE A 8 0.76 -6.05 -0.68
N ALA A 9 0.45 -4.94 -1.34
CA ALA A 9 -0.92 -4.53 -1.59
C ALA A 9 -1.12 -4.31 -3.08
N ARG A 10 -2.23 -4.82 -3.62
CA ARG A 10 -2.55 -4.71 -5.04
C ARG A 10 -3.87 -3.96 -5.19
N PHE A 11 -3.85 -2.95 -6.07
CA PHE A 11 -5.01 -2.13 -6.40
C PHE A 11 -5.27 -2.27 -7.90
N ARG A 12 -6.49 -2.63 -8.28
CA ARG A 12 -6.90 -2.54 -9.67
C ARG A 12 -7.88 -1.38 -9.82
N ALA A 13 -7.45 -0.32 -10.49
CA ALA A 13 -8.27 0.87 -10.68
C ALA A 13 -9.44 0.58 -11.62
N LYS A 14 -10.60 1.15 -11.33
CA LYS A 14 -11.60 1.32 -12.37
C LYS A 14 -10.99 2.23 -13.44
N PRO A 15 -11.13 1.91 -14.73
CA PRO A 15 -10.44 2.70 -15.77
C PRO A 15 -10.70 4.20 -15.70
N GLU A 16 -11.94 4.60 -15.40
CA GLU A 16 -12.30 6.03 -15.29
C GLU A 16 -11.77 6.68 -13.99
N LYS A 17 -11.30 5.88 -13.04
CA LYS A 17 -10.75 6.35 -11.76
C LYS A 17 -9.24 6.22 -11.68
N ARG A 18 -8.60 5.73 -12.72
CA ARG A 18 -7.16 5.41 -12.70
C ARG A 18 -6.31 6.61 -12.28
N GLU A 19 -6.54 7.77 -12.86
CA GLU A 19 -5.72 8.95 -12.57
C GLU A 19 -5.95 9.48 -11.16
N VAL A 20 -7.19 9.43 -10.69
CA VAL A 20 -7.53 9.82 -9.31
C VAL A 20 -6.83 8.88 -8.33
N LEU A 21 -6.94 7.57 -8.57
CA LEU A 21 -6.29 6.59 -7.69
C LEU A 21 -4.78 6.77 -7.70
N PHE A 22 -4.17 6.89 -8.88
CA PHE A 22 -2.73 7.05 -9.00
C PHE A 22 -2.23 8.26 -8.21
N SER A 23 -2.90 9.39 -8.35
CA SER A 23 -2.55 10.61 -7.61
C SER A 23 -2.61 10.39 -6.09
N ARG A 24 -3.65 9.71 -5.62
CA ARG A 24 -3.80 9.41 -4.19
C ARG A 24 -2.74 8.45 -3.67
N LEU A 25 -2.38 7.43 -4.48
CA LEU A 25 -1.33 6.48 -4.10
C LEU A 25 0.04 7.15 -4.04
N GLN A 26 0.31 8.09 -4.96
CA GLN A 26 1.55 8.87 -4.92
C GLN A 26 1.65 9.72 -3.66
N GLU A 27 0.56 10.36 -3.27
CA GLU A 27 0.52 11.14 -2.03
C GLU A 27 0.75 10.25 -0.81
N MET A 28 0.19 9.04 -0.82
CA MET A 28 0.40 8.06 0.26
C MET A 28 1.87 7.68 0.40
N VAL A 29 2.62 7.58 -0.72
CA VAL A 29 4.06 7.32 -0.67
C VAL A 29 4.77 8.41 0.12
N LEU A 30 4.46 9.67 -0.20
CA LEU A 30 5.11 10.81 0.46
C LEU A 30 4.80 10.84 1.97
N LEU A 31 3.56 10.61 2.33
CA LEU A 31 3.12 10.66 3.73
C LEU A 31 3.63 9.46 4.52
N THR A 32 3.52 8.26 3.95
CA THR A 32 3.89 7.01 4.62
C THR A 32 5.38 6.94 4.91
N ASN A 33 6.23 7.43 3.98
CA ASN A 33 7.68 7.41 4.19
C ASN A 33 8.14 8.34 5.31
N LYS A 34 7.27 9.19 5.82
CA LYS A 34 7.57 10.03 7.00
C LYS A 34 7.24 9.32 8.32
N GLU A 35 6.57 8.18 8.28
CA GLU A 35 6.25 7.41 9.49
C GLU A 35 7.52 6.76 10.03
N THR A 36 7.75 6.91 11.33
CA THR A 36 8.99 6.47 11.98
C THR A 36 9.26 4.97 11.78
N GLY A 37 8.20 4.15 11.82
CA GLY A 37 8.36 2.70 11.72
C GLY A 37 8.33 2.15 10.29
N CYS A 38 8.26 3.02 9.28
CA CYS A 38 8.28 2.58 7.89
C CYS A 38 9.71 2.30 7.44
N VAL A 39 10.01 1.04 7.11
CA VAL A 39 11.32 0.66 6.58
C VAL A 39 11.38 1.02 5.10
N PHE A 40 10.38 0.61 4.34
CA PHE A 40 10.18 1.08 2.97
C PHE A 40 8.70 0.99 2.57
N TYR A 41 8.34 1.82 1.61
CA TYR A 41 6.99 1.87 1.07
C TYR A 41 7.10 2.32 -0.38
N HIS A 42 7.06 1.36 -1.30
CA HIS A 42 7.35 1.59 -2.72
C HIS A 42 6.12 1.32 -3.57
N LEU A 43 5.76 2.30 -4.38
CA LEU A 43 4.65 2.19 -5.33
C LEU A 43 5.18 1.73 -6.69
N HIS A 44 4.51 0.73 -7.25
CA HIS A 44 4.81 0.21 -8.59
C HIS A 44 3.54 0.20 -9.42
N VAL A 45 3.69 0.30 -10.73
CA VAL A 45 2.60 0.09 -11.67
C VAL A 45 2.91 -1.19 -12.47
N ASP A 46 1.88 -2.00 -12.71
CA ASP A 46 2.06 -3.24 -13.46
C ASP A 46 2.59 -2.95 -14.86
N SER A 47 3.56 -3.73 -15.31
CA SER A 47 4.22 -3.47 -16.58
C SER A 47 3.32 -3.70 -17.80
N GLN A 48 2.28 -4.52 -17.67
CA GLN A 48 1.39 -4.88 -18.78
C GLN A 48 -0.02 -4.31 -18.64
N ASN A 49 -0.48 -4.08 -17.41
CA ASN A 49 -1.79 -3.47 -17.18
C ASN A 49 -1.61 -2.23 -16.31
N ARG A 50 -1.65 -1.06 -16.93
CA ARG A 50 -1.36 0.21 -16.25
C ARG A 50 -2.44 0.65 -15.26
N ASP A 51 -3.56 -0.05 -15.19
CA ASP A 51 -4.60 0.18 -14.17
C ASP A 51 -4.30 -0.57 -12.88
N ILE A 52 -3.26 -1.39 -12.84
CA ILE A 52 -2.89 -2.17 -11.65
C ILE A 52 -1.66 -1.55 -10.99
N PHE A 53 -1.79 -1.30 -9.68
CA PHE A 53 -0.73 -0.76 -8.86
C PHE A 53 -0.39 -1.70 -7.73
N TYR A 54 0.87 -1.68 -7.31
CA TYR A 54 1.36 -2.49 -6.19
C TYR A 54 2.09 -1.61 -5.21
N PHE A 55 1.84 -1.83 -3.92
CA PHE A 55 2.75 -1.38 -2.88
C PHE A 55 3.56 -2.56 -2.37
N MET A 56 4.86 -2.36 -2.30
CA MET A 56 5.75 -3.23 -1.54
C MET A 56 6.09 -2.47 -0.27
N GLU A 57 5.87 -3.11 0.88
CA GLU A 57 5.95 -2.43 2.17
C GLU A 57 6.76 -3.25 3.15
N CYS A 58 7.49 -2.54 4.01
CA CYS A 58 8.16 -3.17 5.13
C CYS A 58 8.03 -2.27 6.35
N TRP A 59 7.59 -2.86 7.45
CA TRP A 59 7.37 -2.18 8.73
C TRP A 59 8.30 -2.77 9.78
N GLN A 60 8.83 -1.93 10.68
CA GLN A 60 9.78 -2.38 11.68
C GLN A 60 9.20 -3.44 12.61
N ASN A 61 7.90 -3.36 12.91
CA ASN A 61 7.20 -4.28 13.80
C ASN A 61 5.68 -4.10 13.63
N GLN A 62 4.92 -4.89 14.38
CA GLN A 62 3.45 -4.81 14.34
C GLN A 62 2.93 -3.45 14.80
N GLU A 63 3.58 -2.86 15.81
CA GLU A 63 3.16 -1.56 16.33
C GLU A 63 3.25 -0.47 15.26
N ALA A 64 4.30 -0.49 14.45
CA ALA A 64 4.47 0.44 13.34
C ALA A 64 3.38 0.28 12.28
N LEU A 65 3.04 -0.96 11.95
CA LEU A 65 1.95 -1.24 11.01
C LEU A 65 0.60 -0.79 11.59
N ASP A 66 0.35 -1.06 12.86
CA ASP A 66 -0.90 -0.64 13.52
C ASP A 66 -1.05 0.88 13.49
N PHE A 67 0.04 1.61 13.73
CA PHE A 67 0.05 3.05 13.62
C PHE A 67 -0.33 3.50 12.20
N HIS A 68 0.30 2.89 11.20
CA HIS A 68 0.03 3.20 9.78
C HIS A 68 -1.45 3.01 9.44
N MET A 69 -2.04 1.91 9.90
CA MET A 69 -3.43 1.59 9.60
C MET A 69 -4.43 2.56 10.22
N GLN A 70 -4.01 3.35 11.20
CA GLN A 70 -4.87 4.35 11.85
C GLN A 70 -4.68 5.75 11.29
N THR A 71 -3.77 5.94 10.35
CA THR A 71 -3.55 7.27 9.77
C THR A 71 -4.76 7.72 8.96
N PRO A 72 -5.00 9.04 8.89
CA PRO A 72 -6.13 9.55 8.10
C PRO A 72 -6.07 9.17 6.63
N TYR A 73 -4.87 9.12 6.03
CA TYR A 73 -4.74 8.81 4.61
C TYR A 73 -5.02 7.35 4.31
N ILE A 74 -4.64 6.41 5.18
CA ILE A 74 -5.02 5.01 5.00
C ILE A 74 -6.52 4.83 5.21
N GLN A 75 -7.07 5.43 6.25
CA GLN A 75 -8.50 5.33 6.51
C GLN A 75 -9.31 5.88 5.33
N ALA A 76 -8.84 6.96 4.71
CA ALA A 76 -9.51 7.55 3.56
C ALA A 76 -9.51 6.63 2.35
N ILE A 77 -8.37 6.00 2.03
CA ILE A 77 -8.31 5.10 0.87
C ILE A 77 -9.15 3.83 1.11
N LEU A 78 -9.16 3.31 2.33
CA LEU A 78 -10.00 2.16 2.68
C LEU A 78 -11.48 2.49 2.58
N ARG A 79 -11.88 3.68 3.01
CA ARG A 79 -13.26 4.15 2.89
C ARG A 79 -13.70 4.23 1.43
N ASP A 80 -12.82 4.67 0.55
CA ASP A 80 -13.14 4.96 -0.85
C ASP A 80 -12.79 3.81 -1.81
N GLU A 81 -12.28 2.67 -1.30
CA GLU A 81 -11.76 1.60 -2.17
C GLU A 81 -12.79 1.05 -3.15
N SER A 82 -14.04 0.91 -2.73
CA SER A 82 -15.08 0.38 -3.61
C SER A 82 -15.44 1.32 -4.76
N ASP A 83 -15.25 2.63 -4.55
CA ASP A 83 -15.47 3.62 -5.60
C ASP A 83 -14.30 3.68 -6.60
N LEU A 84 -13.09 3.43 -6.13
CA LEU A 84 -11.87 3.64 -6.90
C LEU A 84 -11.36 2.37 -7.58
N THR A 85 -11.68 1.19 -7.04
CA THR A 85 -11.07 -0.06 -7.46
C THR A 85 -12.10 -1.08 -7.94
N ILE A 86 -11.61 -2.04 -8.71
CA ILE A 86 -12.35 -3.26 -9.07
C ILE A 86 -11.90 -4.35 -8.11
N GLY A 87 -12.85 -4.88 -7.31
CA GLY A 87 -12.58 -6.00 -6.40
C GLY A 87 -11.90 -5.66 -5.09
N GLY A 88 -11.72 -4.37 -4.79
CA GLY A 88 -11.09 -3.92 -3.54
C GLY A 88 -9.57 -4.04 -3.58
N ILE A 89 -8.96 -4.02 -2.38
CA ILE A 89 -7.51 -4.05 -2.22
C ILE A 89 -7.11 -5.46 -1.78
N ASP A 90 -6.20 -6.09 -2.54
CA ASP A 90 -5.64 -7.39 -2.18
C ASP A 90 -4.37 -7.18 -1.38
N ILE A 91 -4.33 -7.73 -0.17
CA ILE A 91 -3.18 -7.62 0.72
C ILE A 91 -2.63 -9.00 1.00
N SER A 92 -1.30 -9.14 0.89
CA SER A 92 -0.59 -10.38 1.25
C SER A 92 0.55 -10.04 2.20
N PHE A 93 0.69 -10.85 3.24
CA PHE A 93 1.83 -10.77 4.15
C PHE A 93 2.85 -11.83 3.77
N MET A 94 4.13 -11.49 3.88
CA MET A 94 5.22 -12.35 3.44
C MET A 94 6.25 -12.44 4.54
N ASP A 95 6.86 -13.61 4.65
CA ASP A 95 8.03 -13.80 5.50
C ASP A 95 9.28 -13.82 4.61
N ARG A 96 10.30 -13.08 5.03
CA ARG A 96 11.57 -13.12 4.32
C ARG A 96 12.26 -14.45 4.58
N VAL A 97 12.66 -15.12 3.50
CA VAL A 97 13.41 -16.37 3.61
C VAL A 97 14.88 -16.03 3.78
N GLU A 98 15.47 -16.49 4.88
CA GLU A 98 16.89 -16.35 5.14
C GLU A 98 17.65 -17.46 4.42
N ILE A 99 18.63 -17.09 3.61
CA ILE A 99 19.43 -18.04 2.84
C ILE A 99 20.91 -17.84 3.13
#